data_cdd0c07abcdf7b72169498b0818e1ebd
#
_entry.id   cdd0c07abcdf7b72169498b0818e1ebd
#
_cell.length_a   1.000
_cell.length_b   1.000
_cell.length_c   1.000
_cell.angle_alpha   90.00
_cell.angle_beta   90.00
_cell.angle_gamma   90.00
#
_symmetry.space_group_name_H-M   'P 1'
#
loop_
_entity.id
_entity.type
_entity.pdbx_description
1 polymer ?
#
loop_
_entity_poly.entity_id
_entity_poly.type
_entity_poly.pdbx_seq_one_letter_code
_entity_poly.pdbx_strand_id
1 'polypeptide(L)'
;EDFLKEANTGDFSQYRFWQYVPDDKDAPDRFLKCEGYLFPDTYDFLKDDTVHHYVETFYSHFDKQITDEMYAEMEKQGMTLSEVVTLASFVQEEAGNDQDDNVAQVFRNRLAEGSPYPKLQSNTSSYVQSDADNNYLWNWVAPYYGGWDNIPENILEAYDTYACTGLSAGPISNPGIAAIRAALDPQPDDEVKDAYFFVTDLAGHYYYACSYADHQKNCDSAAKVNKSMK
;
A
#
# COMPACT_ATOMS: atom_id res chain seq x y z
N GLU A 1 0.03 -1.62 23.29
CA GLU A 1 -0.98 -2.71 23.29
C GLU A 1 -2.38 -2.11 23.25
N ASP A 2 -2.73 -1.22 24.18
CA ASP A 2 -4.08 -0.62 24.26
C ASP A 2 -4.45 0.21 23.03
N PHE A 3 -3.51 0.98 22.46
CA PHE A 3 -3.72 1.76 21.24
C PHE A 3 -4.10 0.86 20.05
N LEU A 4 -3.33 -0.20 19.81
CA LEU A 4 -3.58 -1.10 18.70
C LEU A 4 -4.94 -1.82 18.84
N LYS A 5 -5.27 -2.23 20.07
CA LYS A 5 -6.58 -2.83 20.36
C LYS A 5 -7.70 -1.84 20.06
N GLU A 6 -7.61 -0.61 20.57
CA GLU A 6 -8.62 0.42 20.35
C GLU A 6 -8.78 0.76 18.87
N ALA A 7 -7.67 0.92 18.14
CA ALA A 7 -7.69 1.21 16.71
C ALA A 7 -8.37 0.10 15.88
N ASN A 8 -8.27 -1.17 16.30
CA ASN A 8 -8.91 -2.28 15.57
C ASN A 8 -10.34 -2.58 16.01
N THR A 9 -10.70 -2.29 17.27
CA THR A 9 -11.99 -2.77 17.88
C THR A 9 -12.85 -1.67 18.46
N GLY A 10 -12.36 -0.42 18.51
CA GLY A 10 -13.14 0.73 18.99
C GLY A 10 -14.29 1.09 18.05
N ASP A 11 -15.26 1.84 18.56
CA ASP A 11 -16.37 2.37 17.76
C ASP A 11 -16.02 3.76 17.22
N PHE A 12 -15.87 3.85 15.91
CA PHE A 12 -15.59 5.08 15.16
C PHE A 12 -16.63 5.31 14.05
N SER A 13 -17.85 4.78 14.24
CA SER A 13 -18.97 4.84 13.30
C SER A 13 -19.44 6.26 12.97
N GLN A 14 -19.02 7.28 13.76
CA GLN A 14 -19.26 8.68 13.47
C GLN A 14 -18.50 9.20 12.24
N TYR A 15 -17.42 8.51 11.80
CA TYR A 15 -16.63 8.85 10.61
C TYR A 15 -17.15 8.12 9.38
N ARG A 16 -17.26 8.86 8.27
CA ARG A 16 -17.79 8.32 7.02
C ARG A 16 -16.97 7.14 6.48
N PHE A 17 -15.63 7.22 6.55
CA PHE A 17 -14.75 6.18 6.03
C PHE A 17 -14.96 4.85 6.74
N TRP A 18 -15.32 4.85 8.04
CA TRP A 18 -15.40 3.66 8.88
C TRP A 18 -16.36 2.60 8.34
N GLN A 19 -17.46 3.02 7.70
CA GLN A 19 -18.42 2.10 7.09
C GLN A 19 -17.86 1.35 5.87
N TYR A 20 -16.73 1.82 5.29
CA TYR A 20 -16.08 1.21 4.14
C TYR A 20 -14.85 0.36 4.55
N VAL A 21 -14.49 0.36 5.83
CA VAL A 21 -13.45 -0.53 6.35
C VAL A 21 -14.06 -1.91 6.58
N PRO A 22 -13.64 -2.95 5.86
CA PRO A 22 -14.22 -4.28 6.00
C PRO A 22 -14.13 -4.79 7.43
N ASP A 23 -15.16 -5.46 7.92
CA ASP A 23 -15.09 -6.20 9.19
C ASP A 23 -14.25 -7.48 9.02
N ASP A 24 -13.73 -8.03 10.11
CA ASP A 24 -12.89 -9.24 10.09
C ASP A 24 -13.59 -10.45 9.47
N LYS A 25 -14.92 -10.54 9.56
CA LYS A 25 -15.72 -11.60 8.91
C LYS A 25 -15.70 -11.48 7.37
N ASP A 26 -15.56 -10.25 6.83
CA ASP A 26 -15.58 -9.93 5.41
C ASP A 26 -14.16 -9.86 4.83
N ALA A 27 -13.14 -9.74 5.69
CA ALA A 27 -11.72 -9.74 5.35
C ALA A 27 -10.91 -10.59 6.37
N PRO A 28 -11.13 -11.93 6.41
CA PRO A 28 -10.56 -12.80 7.44
C PRO A 28 -9.04 -12.96 7.34
N ASP A 29 -8.47 -12.66 6.18
CA ASP A 29 -7.03 -12.76 5.91
C ASP A 29 -6.30 -11.42 6.10
N ARG A 30 -7.02 -10.36 6.51
CA ARG A 30 -6.42 -9.08 6.82
C ARG A 30 -5.74 -9.11 8.18
N PHE A 31 -4.50 -8.61 8.24
CA PHE A 31 -3.69 -8.61 9.46
C PHE A 31 -4.24 -7.65 10.53
N LEU A 32 -4.42 -6.37 10.19
CA LEU A 32 -4.94 -5.35 11.09
C LEU A 32 -6.02 -4.50 10.41
N LYS A 33 -7.14 -4.26 11.10
CA LYS A 33 -8.24 -3.42 10.61
C LYS A 33 -7.82 -1.96 10.47
N CYS A 34 -6.97 -1.46 11.37
CA CYS A 34 -6.54 -0.06 11.41
C CYS A 34 -5.46 0.30 10.37
N GLU A 35 -4.78 -0.70 9.78
CA GLU A 35 -3.71 -0.44 8.81
C GLU A 35 -4.25 0.29 7.59
N GLY A 36 -3.54 1.32 7.15
CA GLY A 36 -3.94 2.18 6.03
C GLY A 36 -4.78 3.39 6.43
N TYR A 37 -5.34 3.42 7.63
CA TYR A 37 -6.28 4.48 8.06
C TYR A 37 -5.75 5.40 9.16
N LEU A 38 -4.56 5.15 9.68
CA LEU A 38 -3.86 6.03 10.62
C LEU A 38 -3.07 7.08 9.83
N PHE A 39 -3.76 8.12 9.34
CA PHE A 39 -3.21 9.07 8.36
C PHE A 39 -1.88 9.69 8.82
N PRO A 40 -0.83 9.68 7.99
CA PRO A 40 0.48 10.24 8.35
C PRO A 40 0.44 11.77 8.30
N ASP A 41 0.64 12.40 9.45
CA ASP A 41 0.76 13.85 9.61
C ASP A 41 1.46 14.18 10.93
N THR A 42 1.65 15.46 11.23
CA THR A 42 2.14 15.93 12.53
C THR A 42 0.95 16.23 13.44
N TYR A 43 0.91 15.57 14.60
CA TYR A 43 -0.18 15.70 15.55
C TYR A 43 0.29 16.21 16.90
N ASP A 44 -0.50 17.11 17.49
CA ASP A 44 -0.34 17.53 18.87
C ASP A 44 -1.26 16.70 19.78
N PHE A 45 -0.68 15.95 20.72
CA PHE A 45 -1.44 15.16 21.67
C PHE A 45 -1.40 15.77 23.07
N LEU A 46 -2.53 15.78 23.74
CA LEU A 46 -2.59 16.11 25.16
C LEU A 46 -1.98 14.94 25.96
N LYS A 47 -1.12 15.28 26.90
CA LYS A 47 -0.61 14.28 27.84
C LYS A 47 -1.76 13.81 28.74
N ASP A 48 -1.81 12.51 28.98
CA ASP A 48 -2.83 11.89 29.86
C ASP A 48 -4.26 11.90 29.27
N ASP A 49 -4.40 11.98 27.94
CA ASP A 49 -5.67 11.78 27.25
C ASP A 49 -6.06 10.29 27.14
N THR A 50 -7.26 10.01 26.70
CA THR A 50 -7.74 8.64 26.51
C THR A 50 -7.13 8.00 25.25
N VAL A 51 -6.92 6.70 25.29
CA VAL A 51 -6.46 5.94 24.11
C VAL A 51 -7.42 6.10 22.94
N HIS A 52 -8.73 6.13 23.22
CA HIS A 52 -9.76 6.39 22.22
C HIS A 52 -9.54 7.73 21.51
N HIS A 53 -9.29 8.81 22.23
CA HIS A 53 -9.07 10.13 21.64
C HIS A 53 -7.77 10.19 20.82
N TYR A 54 -6.72 9.45 21.22
CA TYR A 54 -5.52 9.34 20.40
C TYR A 54 -5.82 8.69 19.05
N VAL A 55 -6.55 7.59 19.03
CA VAL A 55 -6.97 6.92 17.78
C VAL A 55 -7.89 7.82 16.96
N GLU A 56 -8.88 8.44 17.63
CA GLU A 56 -9.83 9.35 17.00
C GLU A 56 -9.14 10.51 16.26
N THR A 57 -8.02 11.00 16.79
CA THR A 57 -7.24 12.07 16.15
C THR A 57 -6.76 11.65 14.75
N PHE A 58 -6.21 10.43 14.59
CA PHE A 58 -5.79 9.91 13.29
C PHE A 58 -6.98 9.68 12.36
N TYR A 59 -8.05 9.05 12.86
CA TYR A 59 -9.21 8.70 12.06
C TYR A 59 -10.03 9.91 11.62
N SER A 60 -10.20 10.90 12.49
CA SER A 60 -10.81 12.19 12.14
C SER A 60 -10.03 12.90 11.04
N HIS A 61 -8.69 12.79 11.07
CA HIS A 61 -7.85 13.38 10.04
C HIS A 61 -7.98 12.62 8.72
N PHE A 62 -7.91 11.29 8.75
CA PHE A 62 -8.13 10.44 7.56
C PHE A 62 -9.48 10.77 6.91
N ASP A 63 -10.56 10.79 7.69
CA ASP A 63 -11.92 11.06 7.19
C ASP A 63 -12.02 12.40 6.46
N LYS A 64 -11.32 13.44 6.95
CA LYS A 64 -11.27 14.76 6.33
C LYS A 64 -10.48 14.80 5.01
N GLN A 65 -9.51 13.88 4.84
CA GLN A 65 -8.70 13.82 3.62
C GLN A 65 -9.44 13.17 2.46
N ILE A 66 -10.40 12.26 2.74
CA ILE A 66 -11.18 11.58 1.72
C ILE A 66 -12.40 12.43 1.35
N THR A 67 -12.33 13.13 0.22
CA THR A 67 -13.37 14.08 -0.20
C THR A 67 -14.56 13.42 -0.86
N ASP A 68 -15.67 14.17 -1.01
CA ASP A 68 -16.86 13.71 -1.73
C ASP A 68 -16.55 13.34 -3.18
N GLU A 69 -15.66 14.10 -3.83
CA GLU A 69 -15.22 13.84 -5.21
C GLU A 69 -14.46 12.51 -5.31
N MET A 70 -13.63 12.19 -4.31
CA MET A 70 -12.93 10.90 -4.28
C MET A 70 -13.89 9.73 -4.10
N TYR A 71 -14.90 9.84 -3.22
CA TYR A 71 -15.95 8.83 -3.11
C TYR A 71 -16.75 8.66 -4.43
N ALA A 72 -17.08 9.76 -5.10
CA ALA A 72 -17.78 9.71 -6.39
C ALA A 72 -16.91 9.06 -7.47
N GLU A 73 -15.61 9.31 -7.49
CA GLU A 73 -14.69 8.68 -8.45
C GLU A 73 -14.50 7.18 -8.15
N MET A 74 -14.42 6.79 -6.86
CA MET A 74 -14.43 5.37 -6.48
C MET A 74 -15.68 4.64 -6.99
N GLU A 75 -16.86 5.22 -6.79
CA GLU A 75 -18.14 4.67 -7.27
C GLU A 75 -18.16 4.51 -8.80
N LYS A 76 -17.72 5.54 -9.52
CA LYS A 76 -17.64 5.53 -10.99
C LYS A 76 -16.70 4.43 -11.52
N GLN A 77 -15.59 4.18 -10.82
CA GLN A 77 -14.61 3.16 -11.20
C GLN A 77 -14.95 1.77 -10.66
N GLY A 78 -15.96 1.63 -9.78
CA GLY A 78 -16.31 0.38 -9.12
C GLY A 78 -15.26 -0.08 -8.09
N MET A 79 -14.48 0.86 -7.54
CA MET A 79 -13.48 0.61 -6.51
C MET A 79 -14.02 0.91 -5.12
N THR A 80 -13.68 0.09 -4.15
CA THR A 80 -13.93 0.37 -2.73
C THR A 80 -12.84 1.24 -2.13
N LEU A 81 -13.14 1.97 -1.06
CA LEU A 81 -12.13 2.71 -0.30
C LEU A 81 -11.00 1.79 0.18
N SER A 82 -11.32 0.58 0.61
CA SER A 82 -10.34 -0.40 1.08
C SER A 82 -9.36 -0.80 -0.04
N GLU A 83 -9.84 -1.01 -1.26
CA GLU A 83 -8.98 -1.29 -2.43
C GLU A 83 -8.08 -0.12 -2.78
N VAL A 84 -8.62 1.10 -2.76
CA VAL A 84 -7.83 2.32 -3.04
C VAL A 84 -6.73 2.50 -1.98
N VAL A 85 -7.06 2.37 -0.70
CA VAL A 85 -6.08 2.51 0.39
C VAL A 85 -5.04 1.39 0.35
N THR A 86 -5.46 0.17 0.03
CA THR A 86 -4.53 -0.96 -0.14
C THR A 86 -3.55 -0.69 -1.28
N LEU A 87 -4.04 -0.28 -2.45
CA LEU A 87 -3.16 0.07 -3.58
C LEU A 87 -2.25 1.25 -3.23
N ALA A 88 -2.80 2.29 -2.59
CA ALA A 88 -2.05 3.47 -2.16
C ALA A 88 -0.91 3.12 -1.20
N SER A 89 -1.10 2.12 -0.34
CA SER A 89 -0.04 1.69 0.58
C SER A 89 1.17 1.08 -0.15
N PHE A 90 0.96 0.37 -1.25
CA PHE A 90 2.05 -0.10 -2.13
C PHE A 90 2.69 1.05 -2.90
N VAL A 91 1.89 1.98 -3.41
CA VAL A 91 2.41 3.19 -4.08
C VAL A 91 3.30 3.97 -3.11
N GLN A 92 2.86 4.18 -1.87
CA GLN A 92 3.62 4.88 -0.83
C GLN A 92 4.99 4.25 -0.56
N GLU A 93 5.07 2.91 -0.54
CA GLU A 93 6.31 2.19 -0.24
C GLU A 93 7.27 2.06 -1.44
N GLU A 94 6.74 2.12 -2.66
CA GLU A 94 7.52 1.94 -3.89
C GLU A 94 7.86 3.27 -4.59
N ALA A 95 7.01 4.30 -4.43
CA ALA A 95 7.21 5.57 -5.09
C ALA A 95 8.14 6.48 -4.28
N GLY A 96 9.07 7.10 -4.97
CA GLY A 96 9.91 8.18 -4.46
C GLY A 96 10.02 9.29 -5.50
N ASN A 97 10.48 10.47 -5.09
CA ASN A 97 10.74 11.58 -6.00
C ASN A 97 9.55 11.94 -6.90
N ASP A 98 8.35 12.08 -6.33
CA ASP A 98 7.12 12.44 -7.04
C ASP A 98 6.71 11.42 -8.14
N GLN A 99 6.95 10.12 -7.93
CA GLN A 99 6.59 9.05 -8.86
C GLN A 99 5.27 8.34 -8.53
N ASP A 100 4.47 8.87 -7.61
CA ASP A 100 3.22 8.22 -7.16
C ASP A 100 2.31 7.86 -8.35
N ASP A 101 2.05 8.79 -9.25
CA ASP A 101 1.17 8.58 -10.42
C ASP A 101 1.71 7.51 -11.38
N ASN A 102 3.01 7.52 -11.63
CA ASN A 102 3.66 6.56 -12.53
C ASN A 102 3.66 5.14 -11.93
N VAL A 103 4.00 5.00 -10.65
CA VAL A 103 3.99 3.71 -9.94
C VAL A 103 2.56 3.19 -9.81
N ALA A 104 1.60 4.07 -9.47
CA ALA A 104 0.19 3.70 -9.39
C ALA A 104 -0.34 3.20 -10.74
N GLN A 105 0.04 3.86 -11.85
CA GLN A 105 -0.35 3.42 -13.20
C GLN A 105 0.16 2.01 -13.51
N VAL A 106 1.43 1.71 -13.20
CA VAL A 106 1.97 0.36 -13.41
C VAL A 106 1.19 -0.67 -12.62
N PHE A 107 0.89 -0.42 -11.36
CA PHE A 107 0.08 -1.34 -10.55
C PHE A 107 -1.34 -1.48 -11.08
N ARG A 108 -1.99 -0.41 -11.50
CA ARG A 108 -3.33 -0.46 -12.12
C ARG A 108 -3.36 -1.25 -13.42
N ASN A 109 -2.34 -1.11 -14.27
CA ASN A 109 -2.21 -1.92 -15.48
C ASN A 109 -2.09 -3.41 -15.15
N ARG A 110 -1.38 -3.75 -14.07
CA ARG A 110 -1.25 -5.15 -13.60
C ARG A 110 -2.56 -5.68 -13.03
N LEU A 111 -3.34 -4.84 -12.34
CA LEU A 111 -4.62 -5.21 -11.73
C LEU A 111 -5.80 -5.19 -12.71
N ALA A 112 -5.63 -4.61 -13.91
CA ALA A 112 -6.69 -4.53 -14.91
C ALA A 112 -7.14 -5.93 -15.35
N GLU A 113 -8.44 -6.06 -15.64
CA GLU A 113 -9.02 -7.31 -16.17
C GLU A 113 -8.30 -7.75 -17.46
N GLY A 114 -7.88 -9.00 -17.51
CA GLY A 114 -7.14 -9.55 -18.64
C GLY A 114 -5.67 -9.18 -18.70
N SER A 115 -5.13 -8.53 -17.67
CA SER A 115 -3.69 -8.23 -17.58
C SER A 115 -2.84 -9.50 -17.73
N PRO A 116 -1.76 -9.47 -18.52
CA PRO A 116 -0.83 -10.59 -18.61
C PRO A 116 0.01 -10.78 -17.32
N TYR A 117 -0.05 -9.82 -16.39
CA TYR A 117 0.72 -9.80 -15.13
C TYR A 117 -0.17 -9.48 -13.93
N PRO A 118 -1.13 -10.36 -13.55
CA PRO A 118 -2.20 -10.04 -12.59
C PRO A 118 -1.77 -10.10 -11.12
N LYS A 119 -0.49 -9.90 -10.82
CA LYS A 119 0.09 -9.87 -9.47
C LYS A 119 0.90 -8.60 -9.31
N LEU A 120 0.90 -7.98 -8.12
CA LEU A 120 1.71 -6.77 -7.89
C LEU A 120 3.21 -7.05 -8.00
N GLN A 121 3.68 -8.15 -7.42
CA GLN A 121 5.10 -8.57 -7.42
C GLN A 121 6.03 -7.48 -6.84
N SER A 122 5.57 -6.85 -5.75
CA SER A 122 6.34 -5.88 -4.99
C SER A 122 7.06 -6.58 -3.85
N ASN A 123 8.35 -6.27 -3.67
CA ASN A 123 9.15 -6.81 -2.57
C ASN A 123 8.80 -6.18 -1.21
N THR A 124 8.04 -5.08 -1.19
CA THR A 124 7.57 -4.42 0.03
C THR A 124 6.61 -5.31 0.84
N SER A 125 5.99 -6.31 0.19
CA SER A 125 5.23 -7.36 0.86
C SER A 125 5.40 -8.69 0.11
N SER A 126 6.37 -9.50 0.53
CA SER A 126 6.70 -10.79 -0.10
C SER A 126 7.58 -11.65 0.81
N TYR A 127 7.94 -12.86 0.35
CA TYR A 127 8.91 -13.73 1.03
C TYR A 127 10.37 -13.26 0.91
N VAL A 128 10.66 -12.19 0.18
CA VAL A 128 12.02 -11.76 -0.11
C VAL A 128 12.66 -11.10 1.11
N GLN A 129 13.37 -11.87 1.91
CA GLN A 129 14.08 -11.37 3.09
C GLN A 129 15.23 -10.39 2.76
N SER A 130 15.74 -10.39 1.52
CA SER A 130 16.80 -9.47 1.11
C SER A 130 16.40 -8.00 1.18
N ASP A 131 15.10 -7.71 1.14
CA ASP A 131 14.53 -6.36 1.26
C ASP A 131 13.87 -6.16 2.65
N ALA A 132 14.40 -6.82 3.68
CA ALA A 132 13.83 -6.83 5.03
C ALA A 132 13.62 -5.43 5.64
N ASP A 133 14.42 -4.44 5.25
CA ASP A 133 14.29 -3.06 5.75
C ASP A 133 12.96 -2.40 5.36
N ASN A 134 12.36 -2.82 4.24
CA ASN A 134 11.10 -2.28 3.71
C ASN A 134 10.00 -3.35 3.58
N ASN A 135 10.21 -4.55 4.11
CA ASN A 135 9.27 -5.65 3.93
C ASN A 135 8.27 -5.72 5.06
N TYR A 136 6.97 -5.57 4.73
CA TYR A 136 5.87 -5.57 5.69
C TYR A 136 5.77 -6.88 6.49
N LEU A 137 5.82 -8.03 5.82
CA LEU A 137 5.70 -9.34 6.48
C LEU A 137 6.83 -9.56 7.49
N TRP A 138 8.07 -9.19 7.17
CA TRP A 138 9.22 -9.36 8.05
C TRP A 138 9.26 -8.35 9.18
N ASN A 139 8.90 -7.10 8.93
CA ASN A 139 9.10 -6.01 9.89
C ASN A 139 7.91 -5.81 10.84
N TRP A 140 6.70 -6.15 10.39
CA TRP A 140 5.49 -5.86 11.15
C TRP A 140 4.70 -7.12 11.50
N VAL A 141 4.46 -8.02 10.54
CA VAL A 141 3.63 -9.19 10.76
C VAL A 141 4.38 -10.26 11.57
N ALA A 142 5.61 -10.60 11.19
CA ALA A 142 6.39 -11.61 11.91
C ALA A 142 6.63 -11.27 13.39
N PRO A 143 7.05 -10.03 13.77
CA PRO A 143 7.19 -9.68 15.19
C PRO A 143 5.89 -9.77 15.97
N TYR A 144 4.74 -9.44 15.38
CA TYR A 144 3.44 -9.54 16.03
C TYR A 144 3.10 -10.98 16.42
N TYR A 145 3.42 -11.95 15.56
CA TYR A 145 3.22 -13.38 15.83
C TYR A 145 4.38 -14.04 16.60
N GLY A 146 5.42 -13.27 16.97
CA GLY A 146 6.58 -13.79 17.70
C GLY A 146 7.57 -14.55 16.82
N GLY A 147 7.54 -14.33 15.52
CA GLY A 147 8.48 -14.86 14.53
C GLY A 147 7.80 -15.31 13.23
N TRP A 148 8.60 -15.39 12.18
CA TRP A 148 8.13 -15.74 10.83
C TRP A 148 7.36 -17.06 10.78
N ASP A 149 7.89 -18.11 11.43
CA ASP A 149 7.30 -19.45 11.42
C ASP A 149 5.94 -19.54 12.14
N ASN A 150 5.55 -18.48 12.85
CA ASN A 150 4.30 -18.40 13.58
C ASN A 150 3.20 -17.61 12.84
N ILE A 151 3.52 -17.02 11.70
CA ILE A 151 2.51 -16.31 10.88
C ILE A 151 1.51 -17.34 10.36
N PRO A 152 0.18 -17.13 10.54
CA PRO A 152 -0.82 -17.99 9.93
C PRO A 152 -0.63 -18.04 8.40
N GLU A 153 -0.75 -19.24 7.83
CA GLU A 153 -0.51 -19.47 6.39
C GLU A 153 -1.41 -18.61 5.51
N ASN A 154 -2.69 -18.46 5.87
CA ASN A 154 -3.64 -17.61 5.17
C ASN A 154 -3.22 -16.11 5.15
N ILE A 155 -2.68 -15.59 6.24
CA ILE A 155 -2.13 -14.22 6.29
C ILE A 155 -0.89 -14.11 5.40
N LEU A 156 0.02 -15.07 5.50
CA LEU A 156 1.26 -15.09 4.74
C LEU A 156 0.99 -15.09 3.22
N GLU A 157 0.09 -15.98 2.76
CA GLU A 157 -0.30 -16.08 1.35
C GLU A 157 -1.04 -14.83 0.86
N ALA A 158 -1.91 -14.24 1.70
CA ALA A 158 -2.73 -13.08 1.34
C ALA A 158 -1.95 -11.77 1.24
N TYR A 159 -0.75 -11.70 1.84
CA TYR A 159 0.15 -10.53 1.76
C TYR A 159 1.38 -10.77 0.90
N ASP A 160 1.66 -11.99 0.45
CA ASP A 160 2.73 -12.24 -0.51
C ASP A 160 2.28 -11.88 -1.93
N THR A 161 2.71 -10.73 -2.42
CA THR A 161 2.36 -10.20 -3.74
C THR A 161 2.91 -10.99 -4.93
N TYR A 162 3.77 -11.98 -4.69
CA TYR A 162 4.20 -12.97 -5.67
C TYR A 162 3.30 -14.20 -5.69
N ALA A 163 2.59 -14.47 -4.60
CA ALA A 163 1.63 -15.58 -4.49
C ALA A 163 0.21 -15.14 -4.82
N CYS A 164 -0.32 -14.09 -4.18
CA CYS A 164 -1.69 -13.63 -4.39
C CYS A 164 -1.89 -12.98 -5.77
N THR A 165 -3.09 -13.14 -6.33
CA THR A 165 -3.52 -12.45 -7.55
C THR A 165 -4.33 -11.23 -7.15
N GLY A 166 -4.08 -10.09 -7.79
CA GLY A 166 -4.74 -8.85 -7.42
C GLY A 166 -4.05 -8.11 -6.27
N LEU A 167 -4.84 -7.43 -5.44
CA LEU A 167 -4.38 -6.76 -4.24
C LEU A 167 -4.11 -7.77 -3.10
N SER A 168 -3.26 -7.38 -2.15
CA SER A 168 -3.16 -8.06 -0.85
C SER A 168 -4.47 -7.94 -0.06
N ALA A 169 -4.60 -8.73 1.02
CA ALA A 169 -5.79 -8.72 1.87
C ALA A 169 -6.05 -7.38 2.59
N GLY A 170 -5.06 -6.52 2.64
CA GLY A 170 -5.18 -5.18 3.21
C GLY A 170 -3.93 -4.34 2.97
N PRO A 171 -3.93 -3.09 3.45
CA PRO A 171 -2.79 -2.18 3.33
C PRO A 171 -1.54 -2.72 4.05
N ILE A 172 -0.37 -2.28 3.58
CA ILE A 172 0.96 -2.60 4.15
C ILE A 172 1.63 -1.40 4.81
N SER A 173 1.03 -0.24 4.72
CA SER A 173 1.44 1.01 5.38
C SER A 173 0.26 1.97 5.46
N ASN A 174 0.48 3.12 6.11
CA ASN A 174 -0.49 4.20 6.17
C ASN A 174 -0.15 5.26 5.11
N PRO A 175 -0.82 5.26 3.93
CA PRO A 175 -0.45 6.13 2.82
C PRO A 175 -0.85 7.60 3.06
N GLY A 176 -0.03 8.51 2.54
CA GLY A 176 -0.36 9.93 2.45
C GLY A 176 -1.34 10.23 1.32
N ILE A 177 -1.85 11.46 1.29
CA ILE A 177 -2.89 11.87 0.32
C ILE A 177 -2.42 11.81 -1.13
N ALA A 178 -1.12 12.01 -1.40
CA ALA A 178 -0.56 11.90 -2.75
C ALA A 178 -0.72 10.47 -3.30
N ALA A 179 -0.27 9.48 -2.54
CA ALA A 179 -0.40 8.08 -2.90
C ALA A 179 -1.87 7.63 -3.02
N ILE A 180 -2.78 8.12 -2.14
CA ILE A 180 -4.22 7.80 -2.22
C ILE A 180 -4.83 8.37 -3.51
N ARG A 181 -4.49 9.61 -3.90
CA ARG A 181 -4.98 10.22 -5.14
C ARG A 181 -4.43 9.51 -6.37
N ALA A 182 -3.15 9.21 -6.38
CA ALA A 182 -2.50 8.46 -7.47
C ALA A 182 -3.11 7.05 -7.62
N ALA A 183 -3.37 6.34 -6.52
CA ALA A 183 -4.02 5.04 -6.56
C ALA A 183 -5.44 5.11 -7.15
N LEU A 184 -6.19 6.18 -6.84
CA LEU A 184 -7.56 6.36 -7.33
C LEU A 184 -7.62 6.82 -8.79
N ASP A 185 -6.87 7.85 -9.16
CA ASP A 185 -6.91 8.47 -10.50
C ASP A 185 -5.51 8.96 -10.91
N PRO A 186 -4.60 8.05 -11.28
CA PRO A 186 -3.23 8.42 -11.61
C PRO A 186 -3.15 9.30 -12.87
N GLN A 187 -2.25 10.27 -12.85
CA GLN A 187 -1.93 11.15 -13.98
C GLN A 187 -0.49 10.87 -14.47
N PRO A 188 -0.25 9.68 -15.05
CA PRO A 188 1.10 9.25 -15.40
C PRO A 188 1.67 9.99 -16.60
N ASP A 189 3.00 9.96 -16.71
CA ASP A 189 3.69 10.35 -17.93
C ASP A 189 3.24 9.49 -19.13
N ASP A 190 3.24 10.06 -20.33
CA ASP A 190 2.77 9.37 -21.54
C ASP A 190 3.47 8.03 -21.79
N GLU A 191 4.76 7.93 -21.46
CA GLU A 191 5.57 6.73 -21.63
C GLU A 191 5.26 5.61 -20.63
N VAL A 192 4.54 5.92 -19.55
CA VAL A 192 4.22 4.97 -18.48
C VAL A 192 2.81 4.37 -18.64
N LYS A 193 1.95 4.96 -19.45
CA LYS A 193 0.52 4.59 -19.58
C LYS A 193 0.28 3.09 -19.79
N ASP A 194 1.15 2.44 -20.56
CA ASP A 194 1.06 1.00 -20.90
C ASP A 194 2.13 0.16 -20.18
N ALA A 195 2.86 0.72 -19.22
CA ALA A 195 3.93 0.02 -18.53
C ALA A 195 3.39 -1.00 -17.51
N TYR A 196 4.04 -2.15 -17.41
CA TYR A 196 3.77 -3.20 -16.43
C TYR A 196 4.91 -3.41 -15.44
N PHE A 197 6.05 -2.77 -15.67
CA PHE A 197 7.27 -2.96 -14.88
C PHE A 197 7.95 -1.64 -14.62
N PHE A 198 8.60 -1.54 -13.47
CA PHE A 198 9.56 -0.50 -13.17
C PHE A 198 10.74 -1.07 -12.38
N VAL A 199 11.85 -0.35 -12.38
CA VAL A 199 13.01 -0.56 -11.52
C VAL A 199 13.66 0.78 -11.26
N THR A 200 14.22 0.94 -10.04
CA THR A 200 14.89 2.17 -9.61
C THR A 200 16.38 1.92 -9.41
N ASP A 201 17.23 2.88 -9.75
CA ASP A 201 18.64 2.85 -9.39
C ASP A 201 18.93 3.67 -8.11
N LEU A 202 20.15 3.54 -7.58
CA LEU A 202 20.56 4.27 -6.36
C LEU A 202 20.70 5.79 -6.56
N ALA A 203 20.65 6.28 -7.80
CA ALA A 203 20.57 7.71 -8.10
C ALA A 203 19.13 8.22 -8.10
N GLY A 204 18.13 7.34 -7.91
CA GLY A 204 16.71 7.67 -7.87
C GLY A 204 16.03 7.78 -9.24
N HIS A 205 16.66 7.25 -10.32
CA HIS A 205 16.00 7.21 -11.62
C HIS A 205 15.08 6.00 -11.71
N TYR A 206 13.88 6.22 -12.26
CA TYR A 206 12.91 5.19 -12.57
C TYR A 206 13.01 4.79 -14.03
N TYR A 207 12.95 3.49 -14.29
CA TYR A 207 12.96 2.89 -15.61
C TYR A 207 11.69 2.07 -15.79
N TYR A 208 10.79 2.52 -16.66
CA TYR A 208 9.52 1.85 -16.93
C TYR A 208 9.61 0.95 -18.16
N ALA A 209 8.81 -0.12 -18.20
CA ALA A 209 8.79 -1.05 -19.34
C ALA A 209 7.41 -1.72 -19.52
N CYS A 210 7.00 -1.88 -20.79
CA CYS A 210 5.80 -2.60 -21.16
C CYS A 210 6.01 -4.13 -21.26
N SER A 211 7.26 -4.59 -21.42
CA SER A 211 7.61 -6.00 -21.55
C SER A 211 8.65 -6.43 -20.52
N TYR A 212 8.60 -7.72 -20.15
CA TYR A 212 9.63 -8.28 -19.25
C TYR A 212 11.03 -8.23 -19.85
N ALA A 213 11.15 -8.40 -21.18
CA ALA A 213 12.46 -8.33 -21.86
C ALA A 213 13.07 -6.92 -21.77
N ASP A 214 12.28 -5.87 -21.86
CA ASP A 214 12.76 -4.50 -21.70
C ASP A 214 13.02 -4.17 -20.23
N HIS A 215 12.21 -4.71 -19.32
CA HIS A 215 12.47 -4.59 -17.89
C HIS A 215 13.83 -5.21 -17.51
N GLN A 216 14.20 -6.37 -18.06
CA GLN A 216 15.52 -6.96 -17.82
C GLN A 216 16.68 -6.02 -18.28
N LYS A 217 16.52 -5.36 -19.44
CA LYS A 217 17.51 -4.34 -19.90
C LYS A 217 17.58 -3.15 -18.94
N ASN A 218 16.44 -2.73 -18.42
CA ASN A 218 16.37 -1.65 -17.43
C ASN A 218 17.07 -2.06 -16.12
N CYS A 219 16.87 -3.30 -15.65
CA CYS A 219 17.59 -3.84 -14.50
C CYS A 219 19.11 -3.83 -14.71
N ASP A 220 19.59 -4.23 -15.91
CA ASP A 220 21.01 -4.17 -16.25
C ASP A 220 21.56 -2.73 -16.26
N SER A 221 20.73 -1.77 -16.69
CA SER A 221 21.10 -0.35 -16.70
C SER A 221 21.17 0.22 -15.30
N ALA A 222 20.17 -0.04 -14.47
CA ALA A 222 20.15 0.35 -13.06
C ALA A 222 21.33 -0.25 -12.28
N ALA A 223 21.65 -1.54 -12.55
CA ALA A 223 22.80 -2.22 -11.92
C ALA A 223 24.15 -1.57 -12.29
N LYS A 224 24.31 -1.05 -13.50
CA LYS A 224 25.52 -0.31 -13.91
C LYS A 224 25.66 1.00 -13.15
N VAL A 225 24.56 1.77 -13.01
CA VAL A 225 24.55 3.00 -12.21
C VAL A 225 24.92 2.68 -10.77
N ASN A 226 24.25 1.70 -10.17
CA ASN A 226 24.47 1.29 -8.78
C ASN A 226 25.93 0.86 -8.51
N LYS A 227 26.56 0.20 -9.50
CA LYS A 227 27.97 -0.18 -9.40
C LYS A 227 28.92 1.02 -9.46
N SER A 228 28.55 2.08 -10.17
CA SER A 228 29.37 3.29 -10.28
C SER A 228 29.30 4.20 -9.06
N MET A 229 28.29 3.99 -8.19
CA MET A 229 28.05 4.77 -6.97
C MET A 229 28.66 4.12 -5.71
N LYS A 230 29.14 2.89 -5.81
CA LYS A 230 29.85 2.15 -4.74
C LYS A 230 31.37 2.33 -4.87
#